data_4a3709f4f3f6886b6923941786642655
#
_entry.id   4a3709f4f3f6886b6923941786642655
#
_cell.length_a   1.000
_cell.length_b   1.000
_cell.length_c   1.000
_cell.angle_alpha   90.00
_cell.angle_beta   90.00
_cell.angle_gamma   90.00
#
_symmetry.space_group_name_H-M   'P 1'
#
loop_
_entity.id
_entity.type
_entity.pdbx_description
1 polymer ?
#
loop_
_entity_poly.entity_id
_entity_poly.type
_entity_poly.pdbx_seq_one_letter_code
_entity_poly.pdbx_strand_id
1 'polypeptide(L)'
;MSRTLIAPVSYGLGDLVVSLPAVQALIAAGGPVWLVARAPSQRLLAERIDGLAGVVDEDSYTPCPNHRFIDLRNHPLQRDYWWGSAEFEAAFGPMNINDILERICADLDVRADFTKNVPLRSRPCPGLDRTVLFVHETDGAAKTWSPERWAELAAYLRADGHDVAFVTKDPGPTPLDNIGVDPLVVTTPPAVVDALTACLGVIGVDTGLTHIAVQQGTPTVTICRRTSVYVRPWPHSAALRGSDCTDRCRAVETASAYNQTVSLRDFRPPPRTCPSGSACLADTTAGDAVTLLRGLL
;
A
#
# COMPACT_ATOMS: atom_id res chain seq x y z
N MET A 1 2.03 5.65 -33.81
CA MET A 1 2.99 5.14 -32.79
C MET A 1 2.26 4.13 -31.93
N SER A 2 2.88 2.96 -31.69
CA SER A 2 2.33 1.96 -30.79
C SER A 2 2.31 2.53 -29.37
N ARG A 3 1.18 2.38 -28.64
CA ARG A 3 1.05 2.80 -27.24
C ARG A 3 1.35 1.60 -26.34
N THR A 4 2.06 1.83 -25.25
CA THR A 4 2.17 0.85 -24.17
C THR A 4 1.19 1.21 -23.07
N LEU A 5 0.34 0.27 -22.70
CA LEU A 5 -0.60 0.41 -21.59
C LEU A 5 -0.18 -0.54 -20.48
N ILE A 6 -0.28 -0.08 -19.23
CA ILE A 6 -0.04 -0.91 -18.05
C ILE A 6 -1.20 -0.81 -17.08
N ALA A 7 -1.72 -1.97 -16.66
CA ALA A 7 -2.70 -2.08 -15.61
C ALA A 7 -2.03 -2.59 -14.31
N PRO A 8 -2.25 -1.92 -13.16
CA PRO A 8 -1.70 -2.34 -11.86
C PRO A 8 -2.21 -3.72 -11.43
N VAL A 9 -1.56 -4.30 -10.44
CA VAL A 9 -1.88 -5.64 -9.91
C VAL A 9 -3.30 -5.76 -9.36
N SER A 10 -3.92 -4.67 -8.92
CA SER A 10 -5.32 -4.63 -8.51
C SER A 10 -5.86 -3.18 -8.56
N TYR A 11 -7.03 -2.95 -7.96
CA TYR A 11 -7.75 -1.66 -7.99
C TYR A 11 -7.43 -0.75 -6.80
N GLY A 12 -6.78 -1.26 -5.76
CA GLY A 12 -6.41 -0.48 -4.59
C GLY A 12 -5.34 0.58 -4.89
N LEU A 13 -5.29 1.62 -4.07
CA LEU A 13 -4.27 2.65 -4.18
C LEU A 13 -2.87 2.08 -3.95
N GLY A 14 -2.74 1.19 -2.95
CA GLY A 14 -1.50 0.48 -2.66
C GLY A 14 -1.03 -0.39 -3.83
N ASP A 15 -1.96 -0.98 -4.58
CA ASP A 15 -1.65 -1.84 -5.73
C ASP A 15 -1.01 -1.05 -6.88
N LEU A 16 -1.43 0.20 -7.10
CA LEU A 16 -0.75 1.10 -8.02
C LEU A 16 0.66 1.44 -7.50
N VAL A 17 0.76 1.77 -6.22
CA VAL A 17 2.04 2.18 -5.60
C VAL A 17 3.09 1.08 -5.68
N VAL A 18 2.74 -0.17 -5.41
CA VAL A 18 3.68 -1.28 -5.55
C VAL A 18 4.03 -1.60 -7.00
N SER A 19 3.17 -1.22 -7.96
CA SER A 19 3.39 -1.39 -9.39
C SER A 19 4.28 -0.29 -10.02
N LEU A 20 4.61 0.78 -9.30
CA LEU A 20 5.37 1.93 -9.83
C LEU A 20 6.73 1.55 -10.45
N PRO A 21 7.53 0.62 -9.91
CA PRO A 21 8.77 0.22 -10.56
C PRO A 21 8.56 -0.32 -11.98
N ALA A 22 7.48 -1.09 -12.21
CA ALA A 22 7.12 -1.58 -13.53
C ALA A 22 6.69 -0.43 -14.48
N VAL A 23 5.91 0.52 -13.98
CA VAL A 23 5.50 1.71 -14.75
C VAL A 23 6.73 2.51 -15.18
N GLN A 24 7.65 2.79 -14.26
CA GLN A 24 8.87 3.55 -14.56
C GLN A 24 9.81 2.80 -15.50
N ALA A 25 9.93 1.48 -15.37
CA ALA A 25 10.73 0.69 -16.29
C ALA A 25 10.22 0.81 -17.74
N LEU A 26 8.90 0.79 -17.93
CA LEU A 26 8.30 0.98 -19.25
C LEU A 26 8.51 2.39 -19.78
N ILE A 27 8.40 3.42 -18.94
CA ILE A 27 8.68 4.82 -19.30
C ILE A 27 10.15 4.97 -19.72
N ALA A 28 11.07 4.39 -18.95
CA ALA A 28 12.51 4.44 -19.23
C ALA A 28 12.89 3.67 -20.51
N ALA A 29 12.15 2.64 -20.87
CA ALA A 29 12.37 1.88 -22.11
C ALA A 29 12.02 2.71 -23.38
N GLY A 30 11.33 3.84 -23.22
CA GLY A 30 10.97 4.75 -24.32
C GLY A 30 9.59 4.48 -24.91
N GLY A 31 9.00 5.50 -25.47
CA GLY A 31 7.65 5.50 -26.01
C GLY A 31 6.58 5.95 -25.00
N PRO A 32 5.37 6.25 -25.48
CA PRO A 32 4.29 6.73 -24.62
C PRO A 32 3.71 5.60 -23.79
N VAL A 33 3.80 5.73 -22.45
CA VAL A 33 3.20 4.78 -21.48
C VAL A 33 1.93 5.39 -20.91
N TRP A 34 0.87 4.61 -20.92
CA TRP A 34 -0.43 4.96 -20.39
C TRP A 34 -0.81 4.03 -19.25
N LEU A 35 -1.29 4.62 -18.14
CA LEU A 35 -1.84 3.84 -17.04
C LEU A 35 -3.30 3.49 -17.34
N VAL A 36 -3.66 2.23 -17.15
CA VAL A 36 -5.07 1.79 -17.09
C VAL A 36 -5.51 1.87 -15.64
N ALA A 37 -6.21 2.93 -15.27
CA ALA A 37 -6.69 3.14 -13.92
C ALA A 37 -7.92 2.26 -13.65
N ARG A 38 -7.89 1.55 -12.53
CA ARG A 38 -8.94 0.63 -12.08
C ARG A 38 -9.83 1.25 -10.99
N ALA A 39 -9.46 2.42 -10.49
CA ALA A 39 -10.24 3.18 -9.51
C ALA A 39 -9.95 4.68 -9.65
N PRO A 40 -10.89 5.56 -9.25
CA PRO A 40 -10.70 7.01 -9.28
C PRO A 40 -9.47 7.48 -8.50
N SER A 41 -9.17 6.83 -7.38
CA SER A 41 -7.97 7.14 -6.56
C SER A 41 -6.66 6.88 -7.30
N GLN A 42 -6.60 5.82 -8.12
CA GLN A 42 -5.45 5.54 -8.98
C GLN A 42 -5.29 6.60 -10.07
N ARG A 43 -6.38 7.04 -10.68
CA ARG A 43 -6.35 8.14 -11.66
C ARG A 43 -5.78 9.42 -11.08
N LEU A 44 -6.24 9.82 -9.90
CA LEU A 44 -5.74 11.02 -9.22
C LEU A 44 -4.25 10.87 -8.84
N LEU A 45 -3.83 9.70 -8.33
CA LEU A 45 -2.43 9.46 -7.98
C LEU A 45 -1.52 9.46 -9.22
N ALA A 46 -2.02 9.02 -10.36
CA ALA A 46 -1.26 8.97 -11.61
C ALA A 46 -0.77 10.36 -12.08
N GLU A 47 -1.43 11.44 -11.66
CA GLU A 47 -0.98 12.82 -11.92
C GLU A 47 0.41 13.12 -11.30
N ARG A 48 0.84 12.29 -10.36
CA ARG A 48 2.14 12.39 -9.66
C ARG A 48 3.21 11.46 -10.23
N ILE A 49 2.91 10.69 -11.28
CA ILE A 49 3.87 9.79 -11.93
C ILE A 49 4.59 10.55 -13.05
N ASP A 50 5.92 10.70 -12.93
CA ASP A 50 6.72 11.37 -13.94
C ASP A 50 6.84 10.54 -15.21
N GLY A 51 6.72 11.22 -16.36
CA GLY A 51 6.89 10.63 -17.68
C GLY A 51 5.69 9.81 -18.19
N LEU A 52 4.61 9.74 -17.42
CA LEU A 52 3.39 9.07 -17.87
C LEU A 52 2.72 9.90 -18.99
N ALA A 53 2.40 9.25 -20.11
CA ALA A 53 1.78 9.91 -21.26
C ALA A 53 0.29 10.20 -21.04
N GLY A 54 -0.38 9.45 -20.19
CA GLY A 54 -1.78 9.66 -19.84
C GLY A 54 -2.38 8.51 -19.03
N VAL A 55 -3.68 8.66 -18.75
CA VAL A 55 -4.47 7.70 -18.01
C VAL A 55 -5.74 7.37 -18.78
N VAL A 56 -6.09 6.11 -18.84
CA VAL A 56 -7.39 5.62 -19.32
C VAL A 56 -8.10 4.86 -18.22
N ASP A 57 -9.41 4.96 -18.16
CA ASP A 57 -10.18 4.13 -17.22
C ASP A 57 -10.38 2.73 -17.80
N GLU A 58 -10.25 1.71 -16.97
CA GLU A 58 -10.40 0.30 -17.38
C GLU A 58 -11.74 0.08 -18.11
N ASP A 59 -12.82 0.65 -17.59
CA ASP A 59 -14.18 0.53 -18.15
C ASP A 59 -14.35 1.16 -19.54
N SER A 60 -13.52 2.13 -19.87
CA SER A 60 -13.56 2.83 -21.17
C SER A 60 -12.50 2.33 -22.15
N TYR A 61 -11.59 1.48 -21.68
CA TYR A 61 -10.54 0.95 -22.53
C TYR A 61 -11.05 -0.16 -23.44
N THR A 62 -10.85 0.01 -24.74
CA THR A 62 -11.07 -1.04 -25.74
C THR A 62 -9.73 -1.54 -26.23
N PRO A 63 -9.44 -2.84 -26.10
CA PRO A 63 -8.22 -3.44 -26.62
C PRO A 63 -8.02 -3.11 -28.11
N CYS A 64 -6.83 -2.67 -28.47
CA CYS A 64 -6.43 -2.40 -29.84
C CYS A 64 -5.22 -3.26 -30.20
N PRO A 65 -5.21 -4.00 -31.32
CA PRO A 65 -4.10 -4.88 -31.71
C PRO A 65 -2.75 -4.16 -31.85
N ASN A 66 -2.76 -2.85 -32.07
CA ASN A 66 -1.55 -2.04 -32.19
C ASN A 66 -1.02 -1.52 -30.85
N HIS A 67 -1.65 -1.86 -29.73
CA HIS A 67 -1.21 -1.49 -28.39
C HIS A 67 -0.50 -2.66 -27.70
N ARG A 68 0.63 -2.41 -27.08
CA ARG A 68 1.22 -3.36 -26.11
C ARG A 68 0.48 -3.17 -24.80
N PHE A 69 -0.21 -4.20 -24.34
CA PHE A 69 -0.92 -4.15 -23.06
C PHE A 69 -0.23 -5.06 -22.03
N ILE A 70 0.23 -4.47 -20.95
CA ILE A 70 0.85 -5.14 -19.80
C ILE A 70 -0.18 -5.18 -18.67
N ASP A 71 -0.79 -6.33 -18.47
CA ASP A 71 -1.80 -6.53 -17.43
C ASP A 71 -1.21 -7.34 -16.26
N LEU A 72 -0.72 -6.63 -15.23
CA LEU A 72 -0.14 -7.28 -14.06
C LEU A 72 -1.18 -8.06 -13.27
N ARG A 73 -2.45 -7.64 -13.31
CA ARG A 73 -3.56 -8.29 -12.60
C ARG A 73 -3.89 -9.66 -13.19
N ASN A 74 -3.82 -9.80 -14.51
CA ASN A 74 -4.22 -11.04 -15.19
C ASN A 74 -3.11 -12.10 -15.20
N HIS A 75 -1.98 -11.82 -14.58
CA HIS A 75 -0.91 -12.81 -14.45
C HIS A 75 -1.33 -13.96 -13.53
N PRO A 76 -0.97 -15.24 -13.83
CA PRO A 76 -1.37 -16.38 -13.02
C PRO A 76 -1.03 -16.27 -11.54
N LEU A 77 0.16 -15.73 -11.19
CA LEU A 77 0.54 -15.48 -9.78
C LEU A 77 -0.41 -14.56 -9.03
N GLN A 78 -1.06 -13.63 -9.74
CA GLN A 78 -2.01 -12.69 -9.16
C GLN A 78 -3.44 -13.23 -9.23
N ARG A 79 -3.79 -13.88 -10.30
CA ARG A 79 -5.15 -14.36 -10.56
C ARG A 79 -5.51 -15.61 -9.78
N ASP A 80 -4.55 -16.56 -9.70
CA ASP A 80 -4.83 -17.93 -9.25
C ASP A 80 -4.43 -18.15 -7.79
N TYR A 81 -3.74 -17.20 -7.15
CA TYR A 81 -3.25 -17.34 -5.78
C TYR A 81 -3.62 -16.15 -4.89
N TRP A 82 -3.81 -16.43 -3.62
CA TRP A 82 -3.85 -15.41 -2.58
C TRP A 82 -2.45 -15.26 -1.97
N TRP A 83 -1.83 -14.12 -2.17
CA TRP A 83 -0.46 -13.87 -1.70
C TRP A 83 -0.36 -13.90 -0.16
N GLY A 84 0.62 -14.64 0.35
CA GLY A 84 0.81 -14.90 1.77
C GLY A 84 -0.09 -16.01 2.33
N SER A 85 -0.84 -16.72 1.49
CA SER A 85 -1.53 -17.95 1.89
C SER A 85 -0.57 -19.12 2.00
N ALA A 86 -0.95 -20.15 2.77
CA ALA A 86 -0.18 -21.37 2.87
C ALA A 86 -0.02 -22.08 1.50
N GLU A 87 -1.03 -22.00 0.65
CA GLU A 87 -1.00 -22.55 -0.71
C GLU A 87 0.04 -21.84 -1.59
N PHE A 88 0.06 -20.48 -1.52
CA PHE A 88 1.05 -19.70 -2.25
C PHE A 88 2.47 -19.99 -1.75
N GLU A 89 2.70 -20.00 -0.43
CA GLU A 89 4.01 -20.30 0.15
C GLU A 89 4.47 -21.73 -0.16
N ALA A 90 3.57 -22.72 -0.20
CA ALA A 90 3.89 -24.08 -0.57
C ALA A 90 4.32 -24.20 -2.05
N ALA A 91 3.73 -23.38 -2.93
CA ALA A 91 4.04 -23.41 -4.36
C ALA A 91 5.31 -22.63 -4.74
N PHE A 92 5.59 -21.52 -4.06
CA PHE A 92 6.62 -20.54 -4.47
C PHE A 92 7.65 -20.20 -3.38
N GLY A 93 7.45 -20.68 -2.15
CA GLY A 93 8.23 -20.25 -0.99
C GLY A 93 7.77 -18.88 -0.43
N PRO A 94 8.42 -18.42 0.64
CA PRO A 94 8.15 -17.11 1.20
C PRO A 94 8.63 -16.01 0.25
N MET A 95 7.72 -15.17 -0.21
CA MET A 95 8.00 -14.05 -1.11
C MET A 95 7.38 -12.76 -0.53
N ASN A 96 8.09 -11.65 -0.65
CA ASN A 96 7.52 -10.33 -0.44
C ASN A 96 6.96 -9.77 -1.77
N ILE A 97 6.31 -8.61 -1.72
CA ILE A 97 5.66 -8.02 -2.90
C ILE A 97 6.66 -7.69 -4.01
N ASN A 98 7.91 -7.33 -3.68
CA ASN A 98 8.92 -7.04 -4.69
C ASN A 98 9.29 -8.30 -5.47
N ASP A 99 9.51 -9.43 -4.76
CA ASP A 99 9.85 -10.73 -5.38
C ASP A 99 8.71 -11.20 -6.32
N ILE A 100 7.46 -11.04 -5.87
CA ILE A 100 6.27 -11.41 -6.65
C ILE A 100 6.18 -10.57 -7.92
N LEU A 101 6.33 -9.26 -7.80
CA LEU A 101 6.22 -8.34 -8.92
C LEU A 101 7.40 -8.46 -9.89
N GLU A 102 8.61 -8.70 -9.39
CA GLU A 102 9.77 -8.97 -10.22
C GLU A 102 9.51 -10.18 -11.12
N ARG A 103 8.96 -11.26 -10.55
CA ARG A 103 8.61 -12.46 -11.31
C ARG A 103 7.51 -12.19 -12.34
N ILE A 104 6.43 -11.51 -11.95
CA ILE A 104 5.36 -11.11 -12.88
C ILE A 104 5.92 -10.26 -14.03
N CYS A 105 6.77 -9.30 -13.72
CA CYS A 105 7.38 -8.43 -14.71
C CYS A 105 8.32 -9.19 -15.65
N ALA A 106 9.12 -10.13 -15.13
CA ALA A 106 9.99 -10.97 -15.95
C ALA A 106 9.20 -11.79 -16.96
N ASP A 107 8.10 -12.41 -16.54
CA ASP A 107 7.23 -13.19 -17.41
C ASP A 107 6.51 -12.34 -18.48
N LEU A 108 6.35 -11.03 -18.23
CA LEU A 108 5.75 -10.07 -19.15
C LEU A 108 6.77 -9.25 -19.96
N ASP A 109 8.05 -9.62 -19.91
CA ASP A 109 9.16 -8.90 -20.56
C ASP A 109 9.24 -7.42 -20.14
N VAL A 110 9.10 -7.16 -18.85
CA VAL A 110 9.27 -5.85 -18.20
C VAL A 110 10.47 -5.91 -17.25
N ARG A 111 11.55 -5.19 -17.58
CA ARG A 111 12.76 -5.14 -16.76
C ARG A 111 12.66 -4.02 -15.72
N ALA A 112 12.01 -4.30 -14.60
CA ALA A 112 11.83 -3.37 -13.50
C ALA A 112 12.82 -3.64 -12.36
N ASP A 113 13.29 -2.57 -11.70
CA ASP A 113 14.14 -2.65 -10.51
C ASP A 113 13.28 -2.43 -9.26
N PHE A 114 13.02 -3.50 -8.53
CA PHE A 114 12.25 -3.47 -7.29
C PHE A 114 13.12 -3.29 -6.04
N THR A 115 14.43 -3.14 -6.18
CA THR A 115 15.35 -2.89 -5.06
C THR A 115 15.32 -1.45 -4.59
N LYS A 116 14.76 -0.54 -5.40
CA LYS A 116 14.69 0.91 -5.14
C LYS A 116 13.26 1.40 -5.12
N ASN A 117 13.01 2.40 -4.28
CA ASN A 117 11.78 3.14 -4.34
C ASN A 117 11.73 4.05 -5.59
N VAL A 118 10.52 4.27 -6.10
CA VAL A 118 10.22 5.18 -7.22
C VAL A 118 9.30 6.26 -6.67
N PRO A 119 9.86 7.40 -6.23
CA PRO A 119 9.04 8.44 -5.60
C PRO A 119 8.08 9.08 -6.61
N LEU A 120 6.89 9.36 -6.13
CA LEU A 120 5.92 10.19 -6.83
C LEU A 120 6.30 11.67 -6.68
N ARG A 121 5.95 12.50 -7.64
CA ARG A 121 6.15 13.94 -7.50
C ARG A 121 5.39 14.48 -6.29
N SER A 122 6.10 15.17 -5.40
CA SER A 122 5.50 15.85 -4.25
C SER A 122 5.64 17.36 -4.39
N ARG A 123 4.77 18.08 -3.69
CA ARG A 123 4.84 19.53 -3.52
C ARG A 123 5.24 19.84 -2.08
N PRO A 124 5.86 21.00 -1.81
CA PRO A 124 6.15 21.40 -0.44
C PRO A 124 4.90 21.42 0.42
N CYS A 125 5.00 20.79 1.61
CA CYS A 125 3.95 20.77 2.63
C CYS A 125 4.61 21.17 3.96
N PRO A 126 4.75 22.48 4.25
CA PRO A 126 5.52 22.98 5.39
C PRO A 126 4.86 22.62 6.72
N GLY A 127 5.67 22.56 7.77
CA GLY A 127 5.21 22.36 9.14
C GLY A 127 5.04 20.91 9.57
N LEU A 128 5.47 19.94 8.75
CA LEU A 128 5.41 18.52 9.08
C LEU A 128 6.80 17.88 9.34
N ASP A 129 7.87 18.64 9.22
CA ASP A 129 9.26 18.19 9.35
C ASP A 129 9.61 17.56 10.72
N ARG A 130 8.81 17.83 11.76
CA ARG A 130 8.92 17.22 13.09
C ARG A 130 7.77 16.28 13.44
N THR A 131 6.83 16.10 12.53
CA THR A 131 5.58 15.37 12.76
C THR A 131 5.71 13.92 12.34
N VAL A 132 5.36 13.01 13.23
CA VAL A 132 5.10 11.61 12.89
C VAL A 132 3.63 11.48 12.56
N LEU A 133 3.34 10.99 11.35
CA LEU A 133 1.97 10.81 10.87
C LEU A 133 1.48 9.38 11.13
N PHE A 134 0.28 9.26 11.71
CA PHE A 134 -0.41 8.00 11.88
C PHE A 134 -1.33 7.73 10.70
N VAL A 135 -1.22 6.54 10.13
CA VAL A 135 -2.10 6.02 9.07
C VAL A 135 -2.91 4.87 9.64
N HIS A 136 -4.06 5.18 10.20
CA HIS A 136 -4.89 4.21 10.94
C HIS A 136 -6.05 3.64 10.13
N GLU A 137 -6.49 4.34 9.08
CA GLU A 137 -7.62 3.93 8.25
C GLU A 137 -7.25 2.77 7.32
N THR A 138 -8.13 1.79 7.25
CA THR A 138 -8.01 0.64 6.35
C THR A 138 -9.39 0.10 5.99
N ASP A 139 -9.51 -0.45 4.79
CA ASP A 139 -10.75 -1.12 4.33
C ASP A 139 -10.99 -2.47 5.02
N GLY A 140 -10.01 -2.98 5.77
CA GLY A 140 -10.06 -4.30 6.38
C GLY A 140 -10.08 -4.26 7.91
N ALA A 141 -11.20 -4.61 8.54
CA ALA A 141 -11.29 -4.70 10.02
C ALA A 141 -10.16 -5.57 10.64
N ALA A 142 -9.68 -6.58 9.91
CA ALA A 142 -8.57 -7.44 10.34
C ALA A 142 -7.20 -6.75 10.39
N LYS A 143 -7.09 -5.53 9.88
CA LYS A 143 -5.85 -4.74 9.86
C LYS A 143 -5.88 -3.58 10.86
N THR A 144 -6.97 -3.44 11.62
CA THR A 144 -7.17 -2.32 12.54
C THR A 144 -6.35 -2.51 13.82
N TRP A 145 -5.67 -1.47 14.24
CA TRP A 145 -5.02 -1.38 15.55
C TRP A 145 -5.91 -0.61 16.52
N SER A 146 -5.87 -0.95 17.82
CA SER A 146 -6.84 -0.36 18.76
C SER A 146 -6.54 1.12 19.08
N PRO A 147 -7.56 1.93 19.38
CA PRO A 147 -7.37 3.33 19.75
C PRO A 147 -6.43 3.52 20.94
N GLU A 148 -6.46 2.61 21.92
CA GLU A 148 -5.60 2.65 23.11
C GLU A 148 -4.12 2.50 22.72
N ARG A 149 -3.81 1.67 21.75
CA ARG A 149 -2.44 1.51 21.22
C ARG A 149 -1.97 2.77 20.49
N TRP A 150 -2.85 3.40 19.72
CA TRP A 150 -2.54 4.69 19.09
C TRP A 150 -2.30 5.79 20.11
N ALA A 151 -3.09 5.83 21.21
CA ALA A 151 -2.90 6.77 22.29
C ALA A 151 -1.55 6.56 23.01
N GLU A 152 -1.21 5.33 23.33
CA GLU A 152 0.08 4.95 23.93
C GLU A 152 1.25 5.35 23.02
N LEU A 153 1.14 5.09 21.73
CA LEU A 153 2.13 5.48 20.71
C LEU A 153 2.33 7.00 20.67
N ALA A 154 1.24 7.76 20.68
CA ALA A 154 1.29 9.22 20.68
C ALA A 154 2.01 9.75 21.94
N ALA A 155 1.77 9.13 23.10
CA ALA A 155 2.44 9.51 24.33
C ALA A 155 3.96 9.29 24.27
N TYR A 156 4.41 8.14 23.75
CA TYR A 156 5.84 7.86 23.56
C TYR A 156 6.51 8.86 22.61
N LEU A 157 5.91 9.11 21.45
CA LEU A 157 6.49 10.02 20.47
C LEU A 157 6.56 11.48 20.95
N ARG A 158 5.56 11.93 21.70
CA ARG A 158 5.59 13.25 22.33
C ARG A 158 6.66 13.35 23.43
N ALA A 159 6.87 12.28 24.17
CA ALA A 159 7.96 12.23 25.15
C ALA A 159 9.34 12.32 24.48
N ASP A 160 9.46 11.85 23.23
CA ASP A 160 10.65 12.02 22.40
C ASP A 160 10.75 13.42 21.76
N GLY A 161 9.77 14.29 21.97
CA GLY A 161 9.75 15.66 21.43
C GLY A 161 9.23 15.76 20.00
N HIS A 162 8.53 14.75 19.49
CA HIS A 162 7.90 14.78 18.18
C HIS A 162 6.47 15.27 18.23
N ASP A 163 6.06 15.97 17.18
CA ASP A 163 4.66 16.27 16.92
C ASP A 163 3.98 15.02 16.32
N VAL A 164 2.68 14.87 16.59
CA VAL A 164 1.90 13.70 16.13
C VAL A 164 0.59 14.17 15.55
N ALA A 165 0.23 13.63 14.38
CA ALA A 165 -1.09 13.82 13.78
C ALA A 165 -1.53 12.52 13.10
N PHE A 166 -2.84 12.31 12.93
CA PHE A 166 -3.32 11.20 12.12
C PHE A 166 -3.90 11.68 10.79
N VAL A 167 -3.60 10.94 9.74
CA VAL A 167 -4.11 11.25 8.40
C VAL A 167 -5.54 10.72 8.26
N THR A 168 -6.44 11.60 7.85
CA THR A 168 -7.83 11.23 7.50
C THR A 168 -8.29 11.98 6.27
N LYS A 169 -9.21 11.37 5.51
CA LYS A 169 -9.88 12.01 4.37
C LYS A 169 -11.17 12.74 4.77
N ASP A 170 -11.72 12.36 5.91
CA ASP A 170 -13.01 12.85 6.43
C ASP A 170 -12.78 13.65 7.72
N PRO A 171 -13.21 14.91 7.80
CA PRO A 171 -13.16 15.69 9.04
C PRO A 171 -14.21 15.25 10.09
N GLY A 172 -15.02 14.25 9.79
CA GLY A 172 -16.02 13.69 10.71
C GLY A 172 -15.40 12.90 11.85
N PRO A 173 -16.23 12.42 12.79
CA PRO A 173 -15.78 11.66 13.95
C PRO A 173 -14.99 10.41 13.56
N THR A 174 -13.85 10.21 14.21
CA THR A 174 -12.98 9.04 14.00
C THR A 174 -12.82 8.24 15.30
N PRO A 175 -12.42 6.96 15.22
CA PRO A 175 -12.06 6.21 16.42
C PRO A 175 -10.91 6.83 17.25
N LEU A 176 -10.17 7.78 16.68
CA LEU A 176 -9.01 8.42 17.32
C LEU A 176 -9.30 9.79 17.94
N ASP A 177 -10.52 10.31 17.84
CA ASP A 177 -10.86 11.67 18.33
C ASP A 177 -10.59 11.88 19.84
N ASN A 178 -10.66 10.80 20.62
CA ASN A 178 -10.50 10.85 22.07
C ASN A 178 -9.07 10.58 22.56
N ILE A 179 -8.10 10.41 21.65
CA ILE A 179 -6.71 10.09 22.03
C ILE A 179 -5.82 11.35 22.12
N GLY A 180 -6.39 12.54 21.93
CA GLY A 180 -5.67 13.80 22.00
C GLY A 180 -4.65 13.99 20.86
N VAL A 181 -4.85 13.38 19.71
CA VAL A 181 -4.05 13.58 18.50
C VAL A 181 -4.89 14.33 17.48
N ASP A 182 -4.34 15.37 16.89
CA ASP A 182 -5.07 16.20 15.93
C ASP A 182 -5.15 15.51 14.55
N PRO A 183 -6.28 15.65 13.85
CA PRO A 183 -6.41 15.16 12.48
C PRO A 183 -5.67 16.05 11.49
N LEU A 184 -4.91 15.43 10.59
CA LEU A 184 -4.47 16.06 9.36
C LEU A 184 -5.45 15.64 8.24
N VAL A 185 -6.35 16.54 7.89
CA VAL A 185 -7.38 16.25 6.87
C VAL A 185 -6.78 16.38 5.49
N VAL A 186 -6.70 15.26 4.76
CA VAL A 186 -6.11 15.18 3.42
C VAL A 186 -7.07 14.46 2.49
N THR A 187 -7.77 15.21 1.68
CA THR A 187 -8.94 14.73 0.92
C THR A 187 -8.61 14.06 -0.42
N THR A 188 -7.38 14.20 -0.90
CA THR A 188 -6.99 13.65 -2.22
C THR A 188 -5.68 12.87 -2.17
N PRO A 189 -5.51 11.81 -2.98
CA PRO A 189 -4.26 11.06 -3.04
C PRO A 189 -3.01 11.91 -3.35
N PRO A 190 -3.04 12.92 -4.25
CA PRO A 190 -1.91 13.83 -4.45
C PRO A 190 -1.52 14.62 -3.19
N ALA A 191 -2.48 15.11 -2.41
CA ALA A 191 -2.20 15.82 -1.18
C ALA A 191 -1.65 14.88 -0.07
N VAL A 192 -2.07 13.62 -0.05
CA VAL A 192 -1.47 12.59 0.80
C VAL A 192 0.00 12.40 0.46
N VAL A 193 0.36 12.31 -0.83
CA VAL A 193 1.78 12.23 -1.24
C VAL A 193 2.57 13.41 -0.68
N ASP A 194 2.03 14.64 -0.80
CA ASP A 194 2.69 15.85 -0.32
C ASP A 194 2.95 15.79 1.20
N ALA A 195 1.94 15.42 1.99
CA ALA A 195 2.05 15.29 3.44
C ALA A 195 3.01 14.18 3.89
N LEU A 196 2.88 12.98 3.30
CA LEU A 196 3.71 11.83 3.65
C LEU A 196 5.18 11.99 3.22
N THR A 197 5.45 12.84 2.21
CA THR A 197 6.83 13.19 1.82
C THR A 197 7.46 14.21 2.77
N ALA A 198 6.64 15.11 3.33
CA ALA A 198 7.12 16.22 4.15
C ALA A 198 7.27 15.88 5.63
N CYS A 199 6.65 14.81 6.12
CA CYS A 199 6.68 14.44 7.53
C CYS A 199 8.01 13.78 7.94
N LEU A 200 8.28 13.78 9.25
CA LEU A 200 9.46 13.13 9.84
C LEU A 200 9.44 11.61 9.63
N GLY A 201 8.28 11.01 9.80
CA GLY A 201 8.10 9.57 9.65
C GLY A 201 6.64 9.16 9.71
N VAL A 202 6.37 7.92 9.39
CA VAL A 202 5.02 7.35 9.34
C VAL A 202 4.96 6.08 10.16
N ILE A 203 3.92 5.94 10.99
CA ILE A 203 3.51 4.65 11.55
C ILE A 203 2.10 4.38 11.07
N GLY A 204 1.91 3.28 10.38
CA GLY A 204 0.62 2.98 9.77
C GLY A 204 0.29 1.51 9.71
N VAL A 205 -0.99 1.20 9.61
CA VAL A 205 -1.45 -0.15 9.29
C VAL A 205 -1.18 -0.48 7.81
N ASP A 206 -1.24 -1.75 7.44
CA ASP A 206 -1.04 -2.23 6.07
C ASP A 206 -2.17 -1.72 5.13
N THR A 207 -1.96 -0.54 4.57
CA THR A 207 -2.91 0.18 3.69
C THR A 207 -2.19 0.99 2.61
N GLY A 208 -2.93 1.44 1.60
CA GLY A 208 -2.38 2.17 0.46
C GLY A 208 -1.58 3.42 0.83
N LEU A 209 -1.99 4.16 1.85
CA LEU A 209 -1.30 5.36 2.31
C LEU A 209 0.07 5.04 2.92
N THR A 210 0.15 3.98 3.72
CA THR A 210 1.43 3.49 4.28
C THR A 210 2.39 3.09 3.16
N HIS A 211 1.86 2.46 2.10
CA HIS A 211 2.68 2.11 0.93
C HIS A 211 3.15 3.34 0.14
N ILE A 212 2.38 4.43 0.13
CA ILE A 212 2.83 5.71 -0.44
C ILE A 212 4.04 6.23 0.37
N ALA A 213 3.97 6.27 1.69
CA ALA A 213 5.08 6.73 2.53
C ALA A 213 6.36 5.93 2.27
N VAL A 214 6.25 4.61 2.24
CA VAL A 214 7.39 3.72 1.91
C VAL A 214 7.92 4.03 0.50
N GLN A 215 7.05 4.28 -0.48
CA GLN A 215 7.48 4.60 -1.85
C GLN A 215 8.16 5.96 -1.96
N GLN A 216 7.80 6.92 -1.10
CA GLN A 216 8.43 8.23 -1.04
C GLN A 216 9.81 8.22 -0.36
N GLY A 217 10.20 7.13 0.27
CA GLY A 217 11.44 7.04 1.05
C GLY A 217 11.31 7.60 2.46
N THR A 218 10.10 7.87 2.91
CA THR A 218 9.84 8.35 4.27
C THR A 218 10.05 7.23 5.27
N PRO A 219 10.76 7.45 6.40
CA PRO A 219 10.89 6.47 7.48
C PRO A 219 9.53 5.94 7.89
N THR A 220 9.28 4.63 7.68
CA THR A 220 7.93 4.08 7.81
C THR A 220 7.92 2.76 8.57
N VAL A 221 7.09 2.67 9.60
CA VAL A 221 6.77 1.42 10.29
C VAL A 221 5.39 0.97 9.87
N THR A 222 5.30 -0.22 9.30
CA THR A 222 4.03 -0.84 8.89
C THR A 222 3.59 -1.86 9.94
N ILE A 223 2.46 -1.61 10.59
CA ILE A 223 1.80 -2.57 11.49
C ILE A 223 1.00 -3.52 10.61
N CYS A 224 1.35 -4.78 10.61
CA CYS A 224 0.76 -5.73 9.68
C CYS A 224 0.61 -7.13 10.27
N ARG A 225 -0.28 -7.91 9.66
CA ARG A 225 -0.39 -9.33 9.94
C ARG A 225 0.88 -10.06 9.51
N ARG A 226 1.17 -11.19 10.14
CA ARG A 226 2.34 -11.99 9.78
C ARG A 226 2.38 -12.39 8.31
N THR A 227 1.23 -12.68 7.75
CA THR A 227 1.05 -13.11 6.35
C THR A 227 1.09 -11.97 5.33
N SER A 228 1.24 -10.70 5.75
CA SER A 228 1.33 -9.60 4.79
C SER A 228 2.60 -9.68 3.97
N VAL A 229 2.45 -9.76 2.65
CA VAL A 229 3.56 -9.73 1.69
C VAL A 229 3.95 -8.31 1.29
N TYR A 230 3.12 -7.31 1.61
CA TYR A 230 3.24 -5.94 1.08
C TYR A 230 4.35 -5.11 1.74
N VAL A 231 5.01 -5.62 2.79
CA VAL A 231 6.13 -4.91 3.41
C VAL A 231 7.40 -5.10 2.59
N ARG A 232 7.95 -4.00 2.10
CA ARG A 232 9.15 -3.97 1.26
C ARG A 232 10.40 -3.84 2.12
N PRO A 233 11.46 -4.64 1.86
CA PRO A 233 12.67 -4.67 2.66
C PRO A 233 13.64 -3.53 2.29
N TRP A 234 13.16 -2.29 2.35
CA TRP A 234 13.99 -1.11 2.08
C TRP A 234 14.53 -0.50 3.37
N PRO A 235 15.70 0.20 3.33
CA PRO A 235 16.35 0.71 4.55
C PRO A 235 15.49 1.66 5.40
N HIS A 236 14.53 2.36 4.78
CA HIS A 236 13.61 3.30 5.44
C HIS A 236 12.26 2.66 5.81
N SER A 237 12.14 1.33 5.71
CA SER A 237 10.88 0.61 5.97
C SER A 237 11.08 -0.53 6.95
N ALA A 238 10.25 -0.57 7.99
CA ALA A 238 10.21 -1.66 8.96
C ALA A 238 8.79 -2.22 9.09
N ALA A 239 8.69 -3.50 9.48
CA ALA A 239 7.42 -4.17 9.74
C ALA A 239 7.29 -4.50 11.22
N LEU A 240 6.23 -4.03 11.85
CA LEU A 240 5.76 -4.54 13.12
C LEU A 240 4.73 -5.63 12.83
N ARG A 241 5.17 -6.88 12.88
CA ARG A 241 4.36 -8.04 12.52
C ARG A 241 3.67 -8.63 13.74
N GLY A 242 2.37 -8.85 13.60
CA GLY A 242 1.61 -9.61 14.59
C GLY A 242 2.00 -11.09 14.65
N SER A 243 1.44 -11.80 15.62
CA SER A 243 1.59 -13.25 15.76
C SER A 243 1.00 -14.02 14.57
N ASP A 244 1.29 -15.31 14.51
CA ASP A 244 0.76 -16.17 13.46
C ASP A 244 -0.76 -16.21 13.45
N CYS A 245 -1.33 -16.17 12.26
CA CYS A 245 -2.75 -16.46 12.07
C CYS A 245 -3.03 -17.92 12.41
N THR A 246 -4.14 -18.16 13.10
CA THR A 246 -4.62 -19.53 13.35
C THR A 246 -4.99 -20.22 12.03
N ASP A 247 -5.04 -21.56 12.02
CA ASP A 247 -5.49 -22.31 10.83
C ASP A 247 -6.90 -21.88 10.38
N ARG A 248 -7.77 -21.50 11.33
CA ARG A 248 -9.10 -20.94 11.03
C ARG A 248 -8.99 -19.61 10.28
N CYS A 249 -8.07 -18.73 10.66
CA CYS A 249 -7.85 -17.46 9.96
C CYS A 249 -7.31 -17.71 8.55
N ARG A 250 -6.35 -18.61 8.40
CA ARG A 250 -5.78 -18.99 7.10
C ARG A 250 -6.83 -19.60 6.16
N ALA A 251 -7.70 -20.46 6.70
CA ALA A 251 -8.80 -21.06 5.93
C ALA A 251 -9.79 -20.00 5.42
N VAL A 252 -10.13 -18.99 6.23
CA VAL A 252 -10.99 -17.88 5.80
C VAL A 252 -10.30 -17.00 4.75
N GLU A 253 -9.01 -16.75 4.86
CA GLU A 253 -8.25 -16.03 3.82
C GLU A 253 -8.24 -16.79 2.51
N THR A 254 -8.02 -18.09 2.53
CA THR A 254 -8.06 -18.94 1.34
C THR A 254 -9.45 -19.02 0.72
N ALA A 255 -10.50 -19.18 1.54
CA ALA A 255 -11.89 -19.24 1.07
C ALA A 255 -12.41 -17.90 0.56
N SER A 256 -11.85 -16.79 1.09
CA SER A 256 -12.15 -15.43 0.64
C SER A 256 -11.26 -15.02 -0.54
N ALA A 257 -10.63 -15.99 -1.20
CA ALA A 257 -9.76 -15.74 -2.33
C ALA A 257 -10.47 -14.75 -3.28
N TYR A 258 -9.86 -13.61 -3.44
CA TYR A 258 -10.29 -12.60 -4.39
C TYR A 258 -10.47 -13.27 -5.73
N ASN A 259 -11.65 -13.34 -6.22
CA ASN A 259 -11.83 -13.63 -7.62
C ASN A 259 -11.42 -12.38 -8.40
N GLN A 260 -10.13 -12.29 -8.61
CA GLN A 260 -9.46 -11.14 -9.18
C GLN A 260 -9.77 -10.95 -10.67
N THR A 261 -10.48 -11.92 -11.26
CA THR A 261 -10.93 -11.88 -12.64
C THR A 261 -12.23 -11.09 -12.83
N VAL A 262 -12.90 -10.74 -11.73
CA VAL A 262 -14.16 -9.98 -11.79
C VAL A 262 -13.89 -8.53 -12.12
N SER A 263 -14.67 -7.96 -13.05
CA SER A 263 -14.69 -6.54 -13.35
C SER A 263 -14.89 -5.71 -12.08
N LEU A 264 -14.27 -4.51 -11.99
CA LEU A 264 -14.49 -3.59 -10.87
C LEU A 264 -15.97 -3.24 -10.64
N ARG A 265 -16.79 -3.22 -11.68
CA ARG A 265 -18.22 -2.98 -11.58
C ARG A 265 -18.94 -4.04 -10.77
N ASP A 266 -18.49 -5.28 -10.88
CA ASP A 266 -19.08 -6.44 -10.24
C ASP A 266 -18.35 -6.87 -8.99
N PHE A 267 -17.19 -6.23 -8.72
CA PHE A 267 -16.36 -6.55 -7.58
C PHE A 267 -17.02 -6.09 -6.28
N ARG A 268 -17.47 -7.05 -5.51
CA ARG A 268 -17.90 -6.86 -4.13
C ARG A 268 -16.97 -7.66 -3.25
N PRO A 269 -16.00 -7.00 -2.57
CA PRO A 269 -15.17 -7.72 -1.63
C PRO A 269 -16.07 -8.39 -0.61
N PRO A 270 -15.97 -9.70 -0.38
CA PRO A 270 -16.69 -10.32 0.71
C PRO A 270 -16.32 -9.61 2.00
N PRO A 271 -17.25 -9.46 2.95
CA PRO A 271 -16.94 -8.86 4.24
C PRO A 271 -15.77 -9.64 4.85
N ARG A 272 -14.62 -9.00 4.95
CA ARG A 272 -13.39 -9.59 5.53
C ARG A 272 -13.51 -9.53 7.04
N THR A 273 -14.29 -10.42 7.58
CA THR A 273 -14.34 -10.62 9.03
C THR A 273 -13.17 -11.51 9.43
N CYS A 274 -12.19 -10.95 10.10
CA CYS A 274 -11.18 -11.74 10.78
C CYS A 274 -11.87 -12.59 11.85
N PRO A 275 -11.79 -13.95 11.79
CA PRO A 275 -12.45 -14.81 12.77
C PRO A 275 -11.98 -14.59 14.20
N SER A 276 -10.78 -14.00 14.35
CA SER A 276 -10.13 -13.71 15.63
C SER A 276 -10.23 -12.24 16.04
N GLY A 277 -11.02 -11.40 15.32
CA GLY A 277 -11.13 -9.97 15.63
C GLY A 277 -9.80 -9.22 15.65
N SER A 278 -8.89 -9.55 14.74
CA SER A 278 -7.50 -9.03 14.69
C SER A 278 -6.63 -9.38 15.90
N ALA A 279 -6.95 -10.46 16.63
CA ALA A 279 -6.21 -10.88 17.81
C ALA A 279 -4.70 -11.09 17.53
N CYS A 280 -4.32 -11.41 16.29
CA CYS A 280 -2.91 -11.51 15.88
C CYS A 280 -2.14 -10.18 15.99
N LEU A 281 -2.81 -9.03 16.03
CA LEU A 281 -2.18 -7.72 16.26
C LEU A 281 -2.15 -7.34 17.74
N ALA A 282 -2.76 -8.13 18.63
CA ALA A 282 -2.74 -7.85 20.07
C ALA A 282 -1.33 -7.90 20.67
N ASP A 283 -0.43 -8.67 20.06
CA ASP A 283 0.96 -8.80 20.50
C ASP A 283 1.85 -7.64 20.03
N THR A 284 1.36 -6.82 19.09
CA THR A 284 2.11 -5.64 18.63
C THR A 284 1.95 -4.50 19.63
N THR A 285 3.07 -3.94 20.11
CA THR A 285 3.03 -2.88 21.13
C THR A 285 3.42 -1.52 20.55
N ALA A 286 2.97 -0.44 21.20
CA ALA A 286 3.36 0.92 20.88
C ALA A 286 4.88 1.13 21.09
N GLY A 287 5.45 0.52 22.13
CA GLY A 287 6.89 0.56 22.40
C GLY A 287 7.72 -0.06 21.28
N ASP A 288 7.28 -1.20 20.71
CA ASP A 288 7.95 -1.82 19.57
C ASP A 288 7.88 -0.94 18.33
N ALA A 289 6.71 -0.32 18.07
CA ALA A 289 6.54 0.59 16.94
C ALA A 289 7.48 1.80 17.02
N VAL A 290 7.60 2.42 18.20
CA VAL A 290 8.53 3.54 18.46
C VAL A 290 9.97 3.09 18.31
N THR A 291 10.33 1.93 18.83
CA THR A 291 11.70 1.38 18.74
C THR A 291 12.10 1.19 17.27
N LEU A 292 11.20 0.62 16.47
CA LEU A 292 11.43 0.46 15.03
C LEU A 292 11.58 1.80 14.33
N LEU A 293 10.70 2.78 14.61
CA LEU A 293 10.80 4.11 13.98
C LEU A 293 12.11 4.80 14.33
N ARG A 294 12.52 4.78 15.61
CA ARG A 294 13.83 5.35 16.04
C ARG A 294 15.02 4.75 15.29
N GLY A 295 14.92 3.48 14.92
CA GLY A 295 15.95 2.81 14.11
C GLY A 295 15.96 3.23 12.63
N LEU A 296 14.93 3.92 12.17
CA LEU A 296 14.81 4.43 10.80
C LEU A 296 15.13 5.92 10.68
N LEU A 297 15.01 6.68 11.77
CA LEU A 297 15.33 8.12 11.86
C LEU A 297 16.83 8.33 12.08
#